data_b94973d4947a5330e2d38a884b0ffedd
#
_entry.id   b94973d4947a5330e2d38a884b0ffedd
#
_cell.length_a   1.000
_cell.length_b   1.000
_cell.length_c   1.000
_cell.angle_alpha   90.00
_cell.angle_beta   90.00
_cell.angle_gamma   90.00
#
_symmetry.space_group_name_H-M   'P 1'
#
loop_
_entity.id
_entity.type
_entity.pdbx_description
1 polymer ?
#
loop_
_entity_poly.entity_id
_entity_poly.type
_entity_poly.pdbx_seq_one_letter_code
_entity_poly.pdbx_strand_id
1 'polypeptide(L)'
;MLDNQILEACKQGINAWQKAFNSQDAKGCADQYAESCVMEARPFGTFEGREAIQAFWQNIIDQGFKDVDYTDVTWEEHPEGGYILTASWTMNKAFGVVHREHWALEADGCARLVSDDFEVQGER
;
A
#
# COMPACT_ATOMS: atom_id res chain seq x y z
N MET A 1 13.27 -15.19 13.92
CA MET A 1 14.10 -14.09 14.41
C MET A 1 14.17 -12.99 13.41
N LEU A 2 15.05 -13.08 12.41
CA LEU A 2 15.11 -12.08 11.35
C LEU A 2 13.77 -11.97 10.62
N ASP A 3 13.11 -13.09 10.41
CA ASP A 3 11.81 -13.11 9.73
C ASP A 3 10.77 -12.32 10.48
N ASN A 4 10.74 -12.42 11.81
CA ASN A 4 9.80 -11.66 12.62
C ASN A 4 10.08 -10.17 12.56
N GLN A 5 11.35 -9.77 12.49
CA GLN A 5 11.72 -8.36 12.38
C GLN A 5 11.32 -7.80 11.02
N ILE A 6 11.49 -8.57 9.97
CA ILE A 6 11.09 -8.15 8.63
C ILE A 6 9.57 -8.04 8.54
N LEU A 7 8.85 -9.02 9.04
CA LEU A 7 7.38 -8.98 9.06
C LEU A 7 6.89 -7.77 9.87
N GLU A 8 7.49 -7.51 11.01
CA GLU A 8 7.10 -6.36 11.83
C GLU A 8 7.35 -5.05 11.09
N ALA A 9 8.48 -4.93 10.38
CA ALA A 9 8.75 -3.75 9.56
C ALA A 9 7.71 -3.58 8.46
N CYS A 10 7.28 -4.68 7.83
CA CYS A 10 6.24 -4.63 6.81
C CYS A 10 4.90 -4.16 7.40
N LYS A 11 4.55 -4.65 8.58
CA LYS A 11 3.34 -4.21 9.27
C LYS A 11 3.39 -2.74 9.63
N GLN A 12 4.54 -2.25 10.07
CA GLN A 12 4.72 -0.82 10.34
C GLN A 12 4.57 0.00 9.06
N GLY A 13 5.04 -0.53 7.93
CA GLY A 13 4.91 0.14 6.64
C GLY A 13 3.45 0.34 6.24
N ILE A 14 2.64 -0.71 6.28
CA ILE A 14 1.22 -0.57 5.91
C ILE A 14 0.48 0.31 6.92
N ASN A 15 0.83 0.25 8.19
CA ASN A 15 0.22 1.13 9.19
C ASN A 15 0.57 2.60 8.92
N ALA A 16 1.81 2.89 8.54
CA ALA A 16 2.23 4.24 8.18
C ALA A 16 1.49 4.74 6.94
N TRP A 17 1.31 3.87 5.95
CA TRP A 17 0.55 4.20 4.76
C TRP A 17 -0.91 4.54 5.11
N GLN A 18 -1.54 3.69 5.91
CA GLN A 18 -2.93 3.90 6.33
C GLN A 18 -3.08 5.21 7.09
N LYS A 19 -2.16 5.49 8.00
CA LYS A 19 -2.19 6.74 8.76
C LYS A 19 -2.02 7.95 7.85
N ALA A 20 -1.09 7.89 6.91
CA ALA A 20 -0.86 8.98 5.96
C ALA A 20 -2.10 9.22 5.11
N PHE A 21 -2.69 8.16 4.55
CA PHE A 21 -3.88 8.29 3.72
C PHE A 21 -5.06 8.87 4.52
N ASN A 22 -5.29 8.38 5.72
CA ASN A 22 -6.39 8.85 6.57
C ASN A 22 -6.15 10.27 7.09
N SER A 23 -4.90 10.73 7.09
CA SER A 23 -4.55 12.13 7.37
C SER A 23 -4.51 12.98 6.10
N GLN A 24 -4.83 12.38 4.95
CA GLN A 24 -4.88 13.04 3.65
C GLN A 24 -3.51 13.57 3.21
N ASP A 25 -2.47 12.78 3.49
CA ASP A 25 -1.08 13.09 3.19
C ASP A 25 -0.58 12.20 2.05
N ALA A 26 -0.74 12.67 0.81
CA ALA A 26 -0.34 11.90 -0.38
C ALA A 26 1.17 11.65 -0.41
N LYS A 27 1.96 12.62 0.04
CA LYS A 27 3.41 12.44 0.11
C LYS A 27 3.79 11.36 1.09
N GLY A 28 3.13 11.32 2.25
CA GLY A 28 3.35 10.26 3.24
C GLY A 28 3.01 8.89 2.70
N CYS A 29 1.93 8.78 1.90
CA CYS A 29 1.60 7.54 1.20
C CYS A 29 2.72 7.14 0.24
N ALA A 30 3.16 8.06 -0.59
CA ALA A 30 4.20 7.80 -1.59
C ALA A 30 5.53 7.41 -0.95
N ASP A 31 5.83 7.95 0.23
CA ASP A 31 7.05 7.63 0.97
C ASP A 31 7.13 6.15 1.37
N GLN A 32 6.01 5.44 1.39
CA GLN A 32 5.98 4.02 1.72
C GLN A 32 6.26 3.12 0.51
N TYR A 33 6.42 3.70 -0.68
CA TYR A 33 6.72 2.95 -1.90
C TYR A 33 8.21 3.05 -2.21
N ALA A 34 8.78 1.95 -2.71
CA ALA A 34 10.14 1.97 -3.23
C ALA A 34 10.20 2.90 -4.45
N GLU A 35 11.37 3.48 -4.70
CA GLU A 35 11.51 4.43 -5.81
C GLU A 35 11.12 3.86 -7.16
N SER A 36 11.36 2.57 -7.36
CA SER A 36 11.05 1.87 -8.61
C SER A 36 9.74 1.09 -8.55
N CYS A 37 8.90 1.34 -7.55
CA CYS A 37 7.66 0.60 -7.38
C CYS A 37 6.73 0.78 -8.57
N VAL A 38 6.07 -0.31 -8.94
CA VAL A 38 4.97 -0.30 -9.91
C VAL A 38 3.69 -0.59 -9.15
N MET A 39 2.72 0.29 -9.30
CA MET A 39 1.41 0.15 -8.69
C MET A 39 0.35 -0.08 -9.75
N GLU A 40 -0.36 -1.19 -9.65
CA GLU A 40 -1.55 -1.42 -10.48
C GLU A 40 -2.77 -1.06 -9.66
N ALA A 41 -3.45 0.00 -10.07
CA ALA A 41 -4.66 0.48 -9.41
C ALA A 41 -5.85 0.19 -10.33
N ARG A 42 -6.51 -0.95 -10.11
CA ARG A 42 -7.59 -1.40 -10.99
C ARG A 42 -8.92 -0.76 -10.60
N PRO A 43 -9.66 -0.20 -11.51
CA PRO A 43 -9.52 -0.22 -12.98
C PRO A 43 -8.80 1.02 -13.56
N PHE A 44 -8.07 1.79 -12.77
CA PHE A 44 -7.56 3.09 -13.20
C PHE A 44 -6.31 3.00 -14.08
N GLY A 45 -5.46 1.99 -13.85
CA GLY A 45 -4.26 1.80 -14.64
C GLY A 45 -3.03 1.49 -13.83
N THR A 46 -1.87 1.60 -14.47
CA THR A 46 -0.56 1.28 -13.88
C THR A 46 0.23 2.56 -13.69
N PHE A 47 0.85 2.71 -12.52
CA PHE A 47 1.62 3.89 -12.15
C PHE A 47 3.01 3.46 -11.71
N GLU A 48 4.04 4.04 -12.30
CA GLU A 48 5.43 3.70 -12.01
C GLU A 48 6.14 4.86 -11.31
N GLY A 49 6.80 4.56 -10.19
CA GLY A 49 7.59 5.51 -9.44
C GLY A 49 6.79 6.34 -8.47
N ARG A 50 7.48 6.89 -7.47
CA ARG A 50 6.84 7.65 -6.40
C ARG A 50 6.08 8.88 -6.87
N GLU A 51 6.60 9.58 -7.86
CA GLU A 51 5.97 10.81 -8.33
C GLU A 51 4.59 10.53 -8.92
N ALA A 52 4.49 9.52 -9.79
CA ALA A 52 3.22 9.13 -10.38
C ALA A 52 2.25 8.58 -9.33
N ILE A 53 2.77 7.80 -8.40
CA ILE A 53 1.98 7.22 -7.31
C ILE A 53 1.46 8.32 -6.39
N GLN A 54 2.29 9.29 -6.05
CA GLN A 54 1.86 10.41 -5.23
C GLN A 54 0.74 11.21 -5.91
N ALA A 55 0.89 11.48 -7.20
CA ALA A 55 -0.13 12.20 -7.96
C ALA A 55 -1.46 11.45 -7.97
N PHE A 56 -1.42 10.11 -8.10
CA PHE A 56 -2.61 9.29 -8.04
C PHE A 56 -3.32 9.43 -6.69
N TRP A 57 -2.57 9.27 -5.59
CA TRP A 57 -3.17 9.36 -4.25
C TRP A 57 -3.66 10.76 -3.94
N GLN A 58 -2.95 11.79 -4.41
CA GLN A 58 -3.41 13.17 -4.25
C GLN A 58 -4.76 13.38 -4.92
N ASN A 59 -4.93 12.84 -6.14
CA ASN A 59 -6.19 12.92 -6.85
C ASN A 59 -7.32 12.21 -6.10
N ILE A 60 -7.05 11.02 -5.56
CA ILE A 60 -8.03 10.26 -4.77
C ILE A 60 -8.43 11.04 -3.51
N ILE A 61 -7.46 11.60 -2.82
CA ILE A 61 -7.70 12.42 -1.62
C ILE A 61 -8.52 13.65 -1.98
N ASP A 62 -8.19 14.32 -3.07
CA ASP A 62 -8.91 15.51 -3.53
C ASP A 62 -10.37 15.21 -3.87
N GLN A 63 -10.69 13.98 -4.24
CA GLN A 63 -12.07 13.56 -4.49
C GLN A 63 -12.83 13.21 -3.22
N GLY A 64 -12.21 13.31 -2.06
CA GLY A 64 -12.86 13.11 -0.77
C GLY A 64 -12.80 11.67 -0.24
N PHE A 65 -11.96 10.82 -0.80
CA PHE A 65 -11.75 9.47 -0.26
C PHE A 65 -10.90 9.54 1.00
N LYS A 66 -11.30 8.78 2.02
CA LYS A 66 -10.62 8.73 3.31
C LYS A 66 -11.10 7.52 4.11
N ASP A 67 -10.61 7.39 5.33
CA ASP A 67 -11.06 6.36 6.28
C ASP A 67 -10.82 4.95 5.75
N VAL A 68 -9.61 4.71 5.21
CA VAL A 68 -9.24 3.38 4.75
C VAL A 68 -9.04 2.45 5.94
N ASP A 69 -9.59 1.25 5.83
CA ASP A 69 -9.42 0.20 6.81
C ASP A 69 -9.20 -1.12 6.09
N TYR A 70 -8.50 -2.04 6.74
CA TYR A 70 -8.17 -3.35 6.18
C TYR A 70 -8.79 -4.45 6.99
N THR A 71 -9.33 -5.47 6.32
CA THR A 71 -9.87 -6.67 6.94
C THR A 71 -9.33 -7.90 6.23
N ASP A 72 -9.40 -9.04 6.88
CA ASP A 72 -8.94 -10.32 6.32
C ASP A 72 -7.49 -10.26 5.85
N VAL A 73 -6.65 -9.58 6.61
CA VAL A 73 -5.24 -9.38 6.27
C VAL A 73 -4.49 -10.69 6.42
N THR A 74 -3.78 -11.08 5.36
CA THR A 74 -2.86 -12.22 5.41
C THR A 74 -1.49 -11.79 4.93
N TRP A 75 -0.46 -12.41 5.51
CA TRP A 75 0.93 -12.16 5.17
C TRP A 75 1.57 -13.48 4.75
N GLU A 76 2.25 -13.46 3.61
CA GLU A 76 2.93 -14.62 3.09
C GLU A 76 4.38 -14.25 2.76
N GLU A 77 5.31 -15.08 3.18
CA GLU A 77 6.74 -14.83 2.93
C GLU A 77 7.03 -14.91 1.43
N HIS A 78 7.79 -13.93 0.92
CA HIS A 78 8.19 -13.89 -0.48
C HIS A 78 9.53 -14.59 -0.65
N PRO A 79 9.69 -15.47 -1.68
CA PRO A 79 10.94 -16.21 -1.88
C PRO A 79 12.18 -15.33 -2.05
N GLU A 80 12.01 -14.12 -2.57
CA GLU A 80 13.11 -13.18 -2.82
C GLU A 80 13.30 -12.18 -1.69
N GLY A 81 12.59 -12.34 -0.59
CA GLY A 81 12.69 -11.48 0.57
C GLY A 81 11.44 -10.63 0.78
N GLY A 82 11.17 -10.30 2.04
CA GLY A 82 10.00 -9.54 2.42
C GLY A 82 8.75 -10.40 2.48
N TYR A 83 7.61 -9.73 2.49
CA TYR A 83 6.30 -10.39 2.65
C TYR A 83 5.29 -9.83 1.68
N ILE A 84 4.34 -10.67 1.31
CA ILE A 84 3.21 -10.30 0.47
C ILE A 84 1.99 -10.17 1.36
N LEU A 85 1.32 -9.04 1.27
CA LEU A 85 0.05 -8.80 1.96
C LEU A 85 -1.09 -8.98 0.97
N THR A 86 -2.14 -9.70 1.41
CA THR A 86 -3.44 -9.69 0.75
C THR A 86 -4.48 -9.30 1.79
N ALA A 87 -5.51 -8.59 1.38
CA ALA A 87 -6.53 -8.08 2.31
C ALA A 87 -7.74 -7.59 1.53
N SER A 88 -8.81 -7.37 2.28
CA SER A 88 -9.92 -6.55 1.81
C SER A 88 -9.75 -5.15 2.39
N TRP A 89 -10.22 -4.13 1.68
CA TRP A 89 -10.16 -2.77 2.18
C TRP A 89 -11.50 -2.06 1.99
N THR A 90 -11.74 -1.10 2.87
CA THR A 90 -12.91 -0.23 2.77
C THR A 90 -12.46 1.20 2.96
N MET A 91 -13.17 2.11 2.31
CA MET A 91 -13.04 3.55 2.49
C MET A 91 -14.45 4.11 2.70
N ASN A 92 -14.53 5.42 2.96
CA ASN A 92 -15.84 6.06 3.13
C ASN A 92 -16.75 5.89 1.91
N LYS A 93 -16.21 5.87 0.70
CA LYS A 93 -16.98 5.87 -0.54
C LYS A 93 -16.80 4.63 -1.41
N ALA A 94 -15.89 3.73 -1.04
CA ALA A 94 -15.56 2.59 -1.89
C ALA A 94 -15.07 1.41 -1.07
N PHE A 95 -15.00 0.26 -1.71
CA PHE A 95 -14.39 -0.94 -1.12
C PHE A 95 -13.73 -1.76 -2.22
N GLY A 96 -12.85 -2.64 -1.81
CA GLY A 96 -12.15 -3.51 -2.75
C GLY A 96 -11.21 -4.47 -2.07
N VAL A 97 -10.24 -4.94 -2.81
CA VAL A 97 -9.26 -5.91 -2.32
C VAL A 97 -7.84 -5.47 -2.69
N VAL A 98 -6.89 -5.90 -1.87
CA VAL A 98 -5.49 -5.91 -2.22
C VAL A 98 -5.19 -7.30 -2.75
N HIS A 99 -4.88 -7.40 -4.03
CA HIS A 99 -4.51 -8.67 -4.63
C HIS A 99 -3.10 -9.08 -4.21
N ARG A 100 -2.20 -8.10 -4.15
CA ARG A 100 -0.82 -8.39 -3.83
C ARG A 100 -0.05 -7.11 -3.53
N GLU A 101 0.46 -6.99 -2.30
CA GLU A 101 1.39 -5.93 -1.92
C GLU A 101 2.69 -6.57 -1.47
N HIS A 102 3.75 -6.40 -2.23
CA HIS A 102 5.06 -6.93 -1.86
C HIS A 102 5.84 -5.85 -1.10
N TRP A 103 6.01 -6.09 0.19
CA TRP A 103 6.78 -5.23 1.09
C TRP A 103 8.15 -5.86 1.32
N ALA A 104 9.21 -5.08 1.17
CA ALA A 104 10.57 -5.55 1.38
C ALA A 104 11.37 -4.53 2.18
N LEU A 105 12.30 -5.05 2.99
CA LEU A 105 13.16 -4.23 3.83
C LEU A 105 14.20 -3.53 2.96
N GLU A 106 14.36 -2.23 3.18
CA GLU A 106 15.38 -1.43 2.49
C GLU A 106 16.59 -1.20 3.41
N ALA A 107 17.64 -0.62 2.84
CA ALA A 107 18.90 -0.42 3.55
C ALA A 107 18.78 0.46 4.79
N ASP A 108 17.77 1.33 4.83
CA ASP A 108 17.53 2.21 5.98
C ASP A 108 16.80 1.51 7.13
N GLY A 109 16.49 0.24 7.00
CA GLY A 109 15.80 -0.52 8.03
C GLY A 109 14.29 -0.45 7.98
N CYS A 110 13.72 0.27 7.02
CA CYS A 110 12.29 0.37 6.84
C CYS A 110 11.84 -0.49 5.67
N ALA A 111 10.62 -1.04 5.76
CA ALA A 111 10.04 -1.75 4.64
C ALA A 111 9.34 -0.78 3.71
N ARG A 112 9.42 -1.06 2.41
CA ARG A 112 8.76 -0.27 1.36
C ARG A 112 8.05 -1.21 0.41
N LEU A 113 7.01 -0.70 -0.24
CA LEU A 113 6.29 -1.41 -1.29
C LEU A 113 7.15 -1.50 -2.54
N VAL A 114 7.47 -2.71 -2.94
CA VAL A 114 8.20 -2.99 -4.18
C VAL A 114 7.22 -3.10 -5.33
N SER A 115 6.05 -3.66 -5.07
CA SER A 115 4.95 -3.72 -6.04
C SER A 115 3.63 -3.66 -5.28
N ASP A 116 2.61 -3.15 -5.96
CA ASP A 116 1.28 -2.98 -5.38
C ASP A 116 0.25 -3.30 -6.45
N ASP A 117 -0.74 -4.13 -6.11
CA ASP A 117 -1.83 -4.48 -7.01
C ASP A 117 -3.12 -4.52 -6.18
N PHE A 118 -3.97 -3.54 -6.39
CA PHE A 118 -5.26 -3.50 -5.71
C PHE A 118 -6.38 -3.20 -6.70
N GLU A 119 -7.59 -3.51 -6.28
CA GLU A 119 -8.75 -3.32 -7.13
C GLU A 119 -9.89 -2.68 -6.35
N VAL A 120 -10.54 -1.70 -6.97
CA VAL A 120 -11.80 -1.13 -6.48
C VAL A 120 -12.92 -2.03 -7.00
N GLN A 121 -13.71 -2.59 -6.09
CA GLN A 121 -14.78 -3.51 -6.45
C GLN A 121 -16.15 -2.86 -6.44
N GLY A 122 -16.30 -1.73 -5.79
CA GLY A 122 -17.58 -1.06 -5.77
C GLY A 122 -17.57 0.21 -4.94
N GLU A 123 -18.70 0.88 -4.92
CA GLU A 123 -18.91 2.10 -4.16
C GLU A 123 -19.73 1.78 -2.90
N ARG A 124 -19.55 2.64 -1.89
CA ARG A 124 -20.31 2.50 -0.63
C ARG A 124 -21.31 3.61 -0.50
#